data_18d9e85eef9616668835692af7e570cd
#
_entry.id   18d9e85eef9616668835692af7e570cd
#
_cell.length_a   1.000
_cell.length_b   1.000
_cell.length_c   1.000
_cell.angle_alpha   90.00
_cell.angle_beta   90.00
_cell.angle_gamma   90.00
#
_symmetry.space_group_name_H-M   'P 1'
#
loop_
_entity.id
_entity.type
_entity.pdbx_description
1 polymer ?
#
loop_
_entity_poly.entity_id
_entity_poly.type
_entity_poly.pdbx_seq_one_letter_code
_entity_poly.pdbx_strand_id
1 'polypeptide(L)'
;REVLYTCLADGKPVLKNKRLLQSTDWSWNGELPLSHKYVGKELTLRVTARFNNGEIAEAESNFICRTEKAVPLFSADWDNLSGNAKHSAPVSAPLNLPLQLAWTNNVGANLYMTSPLIHKGKVIVSSVDEDLKGAGHVYALNGKDGTILWSCPVRNSIKNSIAVDSDIVFAQDAQGFLYAIDTETGKLCWEKQLPVNGLPALIDGLVAGEGVVYAGTGKGLCAFEARTGKQLWKNEGWGQGEGTTSTLTLGNNLLVAGAQWNALYGNDAKTGEKLWAVSDNGLRNRGASPAMHGALLY
;
A
#
# COMPACT_ATOMS: atom_id res chain seq x y z
N ARG A 1 4.08 -6.99 29.90
CA ARG A 1 3.29 -7.81 28.97
C ARG A 1 4.21 -8.84 28.31
N GLU A 2 3.86 -10.10 28.41
CA GLU A 2 4.61 -11.19 27.79
C GLU A 2 3.68 -11.95 26.83
N VAL A 3 4.16 -12.25 25.62
CA VAL A 3 3.40 -13.04 24.65
C VAL A 3 4.23 -14.27 24.28
N LEU A 4 3.63 -15.44 24.47
CA LEU A 4 4.22 -16.73 24.23
C LEU A 4 3.43 -17.47 23.17
N TYR A 5 4.08 -18.36 22.42
CA TYR A 5 3.39 -19.28 21.54
C TYR A 5 3.80 -20.74 21.79
N THR A 6 2.87 -21.63 21.49
CA THR A 6 3.05 -23.08 21.51
C THR A 6 2.51 -23.61 20.20
N CYS A 7 3.28 -24.42 19.49
CA CYS A 7 2.80 -25.16 18.31
C CYS A 7 2.52 -26.60 18.68
N LEU A 8 1.36 -27.10 18.31
CA LEU A 8 0.87 -28.45 18.61
C LEU A 8 0.71 -29.25 17.30
N ALA A 9 1.09 -30.52 17.33
CA ALA A 9 0.75 -31.53 16.33
C ALA A 9 0.00 -32.64 17.01
N ASP A 10 -1.18 -33.00 16.53
CA ASP A 10 -2.04 -34.03 17.14
C ASP A 10 -2.25 -33.79 18.66
N GLY A 11 -2.45 -32.52 19.05
CA GLY A 11 -2.61 -32.10 20.44
C GLY A 11 -1.35 -32.15 21.30
N LYS A 12 -0.21 -32.57 20.76
CA LYS A 12 1.06 -32.64 21.49
C LYS A 12 1.97 -31.46 21.12
N PRO A 13 2.62 -30.80 22.09
CA PRO A 13 3.47 -29.67 21.80
C PRO A 13 4.75 -30.10 21.06
N VAL A 14 4.98 -29.47 19.89
CA VAL A 14 6.19 -29.60 19.08
C VAL A 14 7.16 -28.44 19.31
N LEU A 15 6.60 -27.28 19.62
CA LEU A 15 7.30 -26.12 20.17
C LEU A 15 6.47 -25.61 21.35
N LYS A 16 7.10 -25.37 22.50
CA LYS A 16 6.38 -24.99 23.73
C LYS A 16 6.91 -23.67 24.29
N ASN A 17 5.97 -22.77 24.61
CA ASN A 17 6.22 -21.52 25.34
C ASN A 17 7.40 -20.70 24.76
N LYS A 18 7.46 -20.59 23.45
CA LYS A 18 8.42 -19.72 22.77
C LYS A 18 7.97 -18.28 22.92
N ARG A 19 8.89 -17.37 23.23
CA ARG A 19 8.58 -15.96 23.39
C ARG A 19 8.48 -15.28 22.04
N LEU A 20 7.41 -14.48 21.86
CA LEU A 20 7.31 -13.54 20.76
C LEU A 20 7.98 -12.22 21.15
N LEU A 21 8.69 -11.61 20.22
CA LEU A 21 9.29 -10.30 20.41
C LEU A 21 8.27 -9.23 20.03
N GLN A 22 8.10 -8.23 20.86
CA GLN A 22 7.25 -7.10 20.54
C GLN A 22 7.94 -6.26 19.46
N SER A 23 7.23 -6.01 18.35
CA SER A 23 7.71 -5.21 17.24
C SER A 23 7.07 -3.82 17.20
N THR A 24 5.81 -3.72 17.63
CA THR A 24 5.09 -2.46 17.83
C THR A 24 4.22 -2.56 19.08
N ASP A 25 3.53 -1.50 19.47
CA ASP A 25 2.59 -1.54 20.62
C ASP A 25 1.48 -2.58 20.45
N TRP A 26 1.21 -3.01 19.22
CA TRP A 26 0.09 -3.88 18.87
C TRP A 26 0.51 -5.19 18.19
N SER A 27 1.79 -5.41 17.94
CA SER A 27 2.25 -6.59 17.21
C SER A 27 3.45 -7.27 17.86
N TRP A 28 3.50 -8.59 17.73
CA TRP A 28 4.57 -9.47 18.21
C TRP A 28 4.98 -10.42 17.12
N ASN A 29 6.28 -10.64 16.97
CA ASN A 29 6.89 -11.49 15.97
C ASN A 29 7.62 -12.66 16.58
N GLY A 30 7.70 -13.76 15.86
CA GLY A 30 8.50 -14.91 16.22
C GLY A 30 8.63 -15.86 15.04
N GLU A 31 9.68 -16.67 15.09
CA GLU A 31 9.91 -17.71 14.10
C GLU A 31 9.28 -19.02 14.57
N LEU A 32 8.69 -19.78 13.63
CA LEU A 32 8.11 -21.09 13.85
C LEU A 32 8.98 -22.16 13.16
N PRO A 33 10.13 -22.55 13.74
CA PRO A 33 11.06 -23.51 13.13
C PRO A 33 10.46 -24.91 13.17
N LEU A 34 9.78 -25.31 12.10
CA LEU A 34 9.16 -26.62 11.97
C LEU A 34 10.07 -27.58 11.21
N SER A 35 10.15 -28.83 11.70
CA SER A 35 10.84 -29.90 11.00
C SER A 35 10.05 -30.39 9.80
N HIS A 36 10.72 -30.83 8.75
CA HIS A 36 10.16 -31.43 7.54
C HIS A 36 9.14 -32.58 7.82
N LYS A 37 9.25 -33.25 8.96
CA LYS A 37 8.32 -34.34 9.37
C LYS A 37 6.89 -33.87 9.59
N TYR A 38 6.66 -32.55 9.69
CA TYR A 38 5.34 -31.97 9.84
C TYR A 38 4.70 -31.53 8.53
N VAL A 39 5.40 -31.68 7.41
CA VAL A 39 4.84 -31.37 6.09
C VAL A 39 3.60 -32.21 5.82
N GLY A 40 2.54 -31.57 5.37
CA GLY A 40 1.23 -32.16 5.12
C GLY A 40 0.38 -32.37 6.37
N LYS A 41 0.89 -32.10 7.57
CA LYS A 41 0.15 -32.21 8.82
C LYS A 41 -0.56 -30.93 9.18
N GLU A 42 -1.73 -31.07 9.75
CA GLU A 42 -2.42 -29.98 10.43
C GLU A 42 -1.77 -29.73 11.79
N LEU A 43 -1.46 -28.48 12.04
CA LEU A 43 -0.85 -28.00 13.28
C LEU A 43 -1.73 -26.93 13.88
N THR A 44 -1.71 -26.82 15.23
CA THR A 44 -2.38 -25.76 15.98
C THR A 44 -1.33 -24.82 16.55
N LEU A 45 -1.44 -23.54 16.27
CA LEU A 45 -0.68 -22.48 16.92
C LEU A 45 -1.54 -21.90 18.02
N ARG A 46 -1.10 -22.03 19.28
CA ARG A 46 -1.70 -21.36 20.43
C ARG A 46 -0.82 -20.19 20.86
N VAL A 47 -1.40 -19.01 20.97
CA VAL A 47 -0.74 -17.81 21.47
C VAL A 47 -1.35 -17.46 22.83
N THR A 48 -0.49 -17.23 23.83
CA THR A 48 -0.89 -16.85 25.19
C THR A 48 -0.27 -15.49 25.51
N ALA A 49 -1.09 -14.49 25.76
CA ALA A 49 -0.68 -13.17 26.24
C ALA A 49 -0.90 -13.08 27.76
N ARG A 50 0.15 -12.71 28.51
CA ARG A 50 0.11 -12.45 29.95
C ARG A 50 0.25 -10.96 30.21
N PHE A 51 -0.72 -10.38 30.84
CA PHE A 51 -0.76 -8.96 31.17
C PHE A 51 -0.16 -8.69 32.59
N ASN A 52 0.30 -7.46 32.80
CA ASN A 52 0.91 -7.06 34.08
C ASN A 52 -0.07 -7.07 35.24
N ASN A 53 -1.37 -7.01 34.98
CA ASN A 53 -2.43 -7.14 36.00
C ASN A 53 -2.78 -8.59 36.34
N GLY A 54 -2.06 -9.58 35.77
CA GLY A 54 -2.28 -11.00 36.02
C GLY A 54 -3.31 -11.65 35.09
N GLU A 55 -3.97 -10.91 34.22
CA GLU A 55 -4.88 -11.45 33.20
C GLU A 55 -4.14 -12.25 32.12
N ILE A 56 -4.79 -13.28 31.60
CA ILE A 56 -4.29 -14.14 30.54
C ILE A 56 -5.34 -14.16 29.42
N ALA A 57 -4.89 -13.91 28.19
CA ALA A 57 -5.68 -14.12 26.97
C ALA A 57 -5.03 -15.19 26.10
N GLU A 58 -5.84 -16.06 25.50
CA GLU A 58 -5.38 -17.10 24.61
C GLU A 58 -6.13 -17.06 23.30
N ALA A 59 -5.41 -17.40 22.22
CA ALA A 59 -5.97 -17.58 20.89
C ALA A 59 -5.34 -18.79 20.22
N GLU A 60 -6.11 -19.49 19.40
CA GLU A 60 -5.64 -20.64 18.64
C GLU A 60 -5.96 -20.45 17.14
N SER A 61 -5.06 -20.95 16.29
CA SER A 61 -5.25 -21.02 14.86
C SER A 61 -4.68 -22.31 14.32
N ASN A 62 -5.43 -22.97 13.44
CA ASN A 62 -4.98 -24.18 12.76
C ASN A 62 -4.37 -23.81 11.40
N PHE A 63 -3.31 -24.52 11.02
CA PHE A 63 -2.66 -24.37 9.73
C PHE A 63 -2.05 -25.68 9.28
N ILE A 64 -1.82 -25.84 7.97
CA ILE A 64 -1.16 -27.03 7.41
C ILE A 64 0.27 -26.66 7.05
N CYS A 65 1.24 -27.38 7.60
CA CYS A 65 2.64 -27.25 7.22
C CYS A 65 2.85 -27.81 5.81
N ARG A 66 3.41 -27.04 4.91
CA ARG A 66 3.67 -27.45 3.52
C ARG A 66 5.12 -27.18 3.13
N THR A 67 5.69 -28.02 2.26
CA THR A 67 6.90 -27.65 1.52
C THR A 67 6.46 -26.85 0.31
N GLU A 68 7.01 -25.67 0.16
CA GLU A 68 6.77 -24.88 -1.04
C GLU A 68 7.29 -25.56 -2.29
N LYS A 69 6.40 -25.81 -3.25
CA LYS A 69 6.74 -25.49 -4.63
C LYS A 69 6.16 -24.09 -4.86
N ALA A 70 7.05 -23.13 -5.03
CA ALA A 70 6.66 -21.78 -5.39
C ALA A 70 5.80 -21.84 -6.66
N VAL A 71 4.51 -21.68 -6.52
CA VAL A 71 3.62 -21.39 -7.66
C VAL A 71 3.85 -19.91 -7.95
N PRO A 72 4.06 -19.51 -9.22
CA PRO A 72 4.08 -18.09 -9.55
C PRO A 72 2.77 -17.48 -9.08
N LEU A 73 2.84 -16.63 -8.06
CA LEU A 73 1.65 -16.05 -7.42
C LEU A 73 0.97 -15.01 -8.28
N PHE A 74 1.67 -14.47 -9.29
CA PHE A 74 1.19 -13.35 -10.07
C PHE A 74 1.31 -13.63 -11.57
N SER A 75 0.19 -13.56 -12.24
CA SER A 75 0.12 -13.64 -13.71
C SER A 75 0.19 -12.27 -14.37
N ALA A 76 0.07 -11.18 -13.61
CA ALA A 76 0.10 -9.80 -14.09
C ALA A 76 0.58 -8.86 -12.97
N ASP A 77 1.16 -7.75 -13.36
CA ASP A 77 1.52 -6.66 -12.46
C ASP A 77 0.24 -5.93 -11.99
N TRP A 78 0.32 -5.32 -10.80
CA TRP A 78 -0.73 -4.57 -10.13
C TRP A 78 -0.12 -3.24 -9.68
N ASP A 79 0.04 -2.32 -10.63
CA ASP A 79 0.94 -1.17 -10.52
C ASP A 79 0.32 0.08 -9.91
N ASN A 80 -1.00 0.10 -9.74
CA ASN A 80 -1.73 1.21 -9.13
C ASN A 80 -2.86 0.68 -8.24
N LEU A 81 -3.55 1.56 -7.54
CA LEU A 81 -4.77 1.21 -6.80
C LEU A 81 -5.75 0.47 -7.73
N SER A 82 -6.34 -0.61 -7.23
CA SER A 82 -7.22 -1.48 -8.02
C SER A 82 -6.60 -1.99 -9.32
N GLY A 83 -5.28 -2.11 -9.37
CA GLY A 83 -4.48 -2.84 -10.35
C GLY A 83 -3.91 -2.04 -11.50
N ASN A 84 -4.52 -0.93 -11.89
CA ASN A 84 -4.02 -0.08 -12.97
C ASN A 84 -4.43 1.39 -12.76
N ALA A 85 -3.88 2.29 -13.59
CA ALA A 85 -4.14 3.72 -13.49
C ALA A 85 -5.62 4.13 -13.69
N LYS A 86 -6.45 3.26 -14.28
CA LYS A 86 -7.91 3.44 -14.42
C LYS A 86 -8.70 2.95 -13.22
N HIS A 87 -8.07 2.30 -12.25
CA HIS A 87 -8.69 1.60 -11.12
C HIS A 87 -9.72 0.53 -11.54
N SER A 88 -9.52 -0.08 -12.68
CA SER A 88 -10.47 -1.01 -13.30
C SER A 88 -9.83 -2.31 -13.74
N ALA A 89 -8.78 -2.77 -13.05
CA ALA A 89 -8.09 -3.98 -13.47
C ALA A 89 -9.00 -5.20 -13.39
N PRO A 90 -9.42 -5.77 -14.52
CA PRO A 90 -10.08 -7.05 -14.51
C PRO A 90 -9.06 -8.13 -14.14
N VAL A 91 -9.35 -8.91 -13.13
CA VAL A 91 -8.57 -10.12 -12.85
C VAL A 91 -9.09 -11.22 -13.76
N SER A 92 -8.36 -11.50 -14.82
CA SER A 92 -8.71 -12.59 -15.76
C SER A 92 -8.17 -13.96 -15.33
N ALA A 93 -7.28 -13.99 -14.33
CA ALA A 93 -6.75 -15.25 -13.82
C ALA A 93 -7.81 -16.00 -13.00
N PRO A 94 -8.05 -17.29 -13.26
CA PRO A 94 -8.97 -18.07 -12.45
C PRO A 94 -8.44 -18.18 -11.02
N LEU A 95 -9.32 -17.95 -10.06
CA LEU A 95 -9.02 -18.16 -8.66
C LEU A 95 -9.12 -19.66 -8.37
N ASN A 96 -7.98 -20.30 -8.14
CA ASN A 96 -7.96 -21.72 -7.79
C ASN A 96 -8.35 -21.90 -6.32
N LEU A 97 -9.45 -22.59 -6.10
CA LEU A 97 -9.94 -22.94 -4.75
C LEU A 97 -9.54 -24.35 -4.35
N PRO A 98 -9.33 -24.62 -3.04
CA PRO A 98 -9.37 -23.68 -1.94
C PRO A 98 -8.13 -22.75 -1.89
N LEU A 99 -8.33 -21.52 -1.45
CA LEU A 99 -7.22 -20.59 -1.21
C LEU A 99 -6.36 -21.09 -0.06
N GLN A 100 -5.07 -20.84 -0.17
CA GLN A 100 -4.08 -21.22 0.82
C GLN A 100 -3.21 -20.03 1.14
N LEU A 101 -2.78 -19.92 2.41
CA LEU A 101 -1.80 -18.92 2.81
C LEU A 101 -0.45 -19.29 2.18
N ALA A 102 0.07 -18.44 1.31
CA ALA A 102 1.38 -18.64 0.70
C ALA A 102 2.51 -18.28 1.68
N TRP A 103 2.44 -17.10 2.25
CA TRP A 103 3.42 -16.61 3.23
C TRP A 103 2.81 -15.47 4.06
N THR A 104 3.46 -15.15 5.16
CA THR A 104 3.25 -13.94 5.95
C THR A 104 4.59 -13.31 6.25
N ASN A 105 4.63 -11.99 6.31
CA ASN A 105 5.77 -11.23 6.83
C ASN A 105 5.26 -10.08 7.67
N ASN A 106 6.00 -9.74 8.71
CA ASN A 106 5.81 -8.54 9.48
C ASN A 106 7.00 -7.62 9.23
N VAL A 107 6.77 -6.53 8.51
CA VAL A 107 7.80 -5.54 8.19
C VAL A 107 8.22 -4.70 9.41
N GLY A 108 7.61 -4.92 10.58
CA GLY A 108 7.88 -4.17 11.80
C GLY A 108 7.20 -2.80 11.86
N ALA A 109 6.25 -2.55 10.97
CA ALA A 109 5.59 -1.26 10.80
C ALA A 109 4.08 -1.40 10.60
N ASN A 110 3.35 -0.31 10.79
CA ASN A 110 1.92 -0.25 10.54
C ASN A 110 1.66 -0.02 9.04
N LEU A 111 0.91 -0.92 8.40
CA LEU A 111 0.52 -0.84 6.98
C LEU A 111 -0.95 -0.42 6.86
N TYR A 112 -1.29 0.74 7.38
CA TYR A 112 -2.66 1.24 7.41
C TYR A 112 -2.97 2.09 6.17
N MET A 113 -4.14 1.88 5.55
CA MET A 113 -4.67 2.62 4.41
C MET A 113 -3.82 2.57 3.12
N THR A 114 -2.89 1.64 2.99
CA THR A 114 -2.12 1.46 1.77
C THR A 114 -2.58 0.22 1.02
N SER A 115 -2.61 0.28 -0.31
CA SER A 115 -2.88 -0.87 -1.16
C SER A 115 -1.55 -1.49 -1.60
N PRO A 116 -1.31 -2.79 -1.36
CA PRO A 116 -0.14 -3.45 -1.88
C PRO A 116 -0.12 -3.40 -3.42
N LEU A 117 1.05 -3.15 -3.99
CA LEU A 117 1.30 -3.25 -5.42
C LEU A 117 2.05 -4.53 -5.74
N ILE A 118 1.89 -5.02 -6.96
CA ILE A 118 2.62 -6.16 -7.49
C ILE A 118 3.35 -5.71 -8.74
N HIS A 119 4.67 -5.82 -8.72
CA HIS A 119 5.49 -5.43 -9.87
C HIS A 119 6.67 -6.39 -10.04
N LYS A 120 6.73 -7.05 -11.20
CA LYS A 120 7.82 -7.99 -11.56
C LYS A 120 8.13 -9.00 -10.44
N GLY A 121 7.09 -9.59 -9.86
CA GLY A 121 7.22 -10.60 -8.80
C GLY A 121 7.58 -10.07 -7.41
N LYS A 122 7.55 -8.75 -7.20
CA LYS A 122 7.70 -8.10 -5.91
C LYS A 122 6.34 -7.64 -5.40
N VAL A 123 6.14 -7.67 -4.08
CA VAL A 123 5.03 -7.00 -3.40
C VAL A 123 5.58 -5.73 -2.77
N ILE A 124 5.03 -4.58 -3.16
CA ILE A 124 5.47 -3.26 -2.68
C ILE A 124 4.40 -2.70 -1.77
N VAL A 125 4.81 -2.27 -0.57
CA VAL A 125 3.93 -1.69 0.46
C VAL A 125 4.58 -0.47 1.09
N SER A 126 3.77 0.39 1.67
CA SER A 126 4.23 1.55 2.42
C SER A 126 3.69 1.54 3.84
N SER A 127 4.39 2.19 4.76
CA SER A 127 4.06 2.21 6.18
C SER A 127 3.67 3.60 6.69
N VAL A 128 3.06 3.60 7.86
CA VAL A 128 2.66 4.80 8.59
C VAL A 128 3.12 4.72 10.04
N ASP A 129 3.41 5.89 10.63
CA ASP A 129 3.60 6.08 12.06
C ASP A 129 4.56 5.05 12.71
N GLU A 130 5.74 4.87 12.12
CA GLU A 130 6.76 3.94 12.63
C GLU A 130 7.43 4.43 13.92
N ASP A 131 7.37 5.73 14.16
CA ASP A 131 7.86 6.37 15.36
C ASP A 131 6.92 7.51 15.82
N LEU A 132 7.24 8.14 16.96
CA LEU A 132 6.48 9.27 17.50
C LEU A 132 6.52 10.52 16.61
N LYS A 133 7.38 10.56 15.58
CA LYS A 133 7.51 11.67 14.62
C LYS A 133 6.75 11.38 13.31
N GLY A 134 6.20 10.17 13.19
CA GLY A 134 5.44 9.73 12.03
C GLY A 134 6.31 9.27 10.86
N ALA A 135 7.55 8.87 11.09
CA ALA A 135 8.40 8.28 10.06
C ALA A 135 7.72 7.07 9.38
N GLY A 136 8.15 6.76 8.17
CA GLY A 136 7.65 5.63 7.41
C GLY A 136 8.70 5.10 6.44
N HIS A 137 8.35 4.00 5.79
CA HIS A 137 9.16 3.39 4.73
C HIS A 137 8.29 2.94 3.56
N VAL A 138 8.94 2.76 2.41
CA VAL A 138 8.45 1.90 1.33
C VAL A 138 9.26 0.61 1.38
N TYR A 139 8.58 -0.53 1.36
CA TYR A 139 9.19 -1.87 1.38
C TYR A 139 8.90 -2.59 0.08
N ALA A 140 9.86 -3.38 -0.40
CA ALA A 140 9.59 -4.42 -1.38
C ALA A 140 9.88 -5.79 -0.77
N LEU A 141 8.94 -6.69 -0.95
CA LEU A 141 9.02 -8.08 -0.51
C LEU A 141 9.05 -8.99 -1.73
N ASN A 142 9.76 -10.10 -1.61
CA ASN A 142 9.73 -11.16 -2.60
C ASN A 142 8.32 -11.78 -2.64
N GLY A 143 7.67 -11.76 -3.79
CA GLY A 143 6.32 -12.30 -3.96
C GLY A 143 6.21 -13.81 -3.72
N LYS A 144 7.32 -14.55 -3.74
CA LYS A 144 7.31 -16.02 -3.54
C LYS A 144 7.30 -16.43 -2.07
N ASP A 145 8.05 -15.72 -1.24
CA ASP A 145 8.33 -16.12 0.15
C ASP A 145 8.13 -14.99 1.18
N GLY A 146 7.82 -13.78 0.71
CA GLY A 146 7.57 -12.61 1.56
C GLY A 146 8.83 -12.03 2.20
N THR A 147 10.03 -12.47 1.85
CA THR A 147 11.27 -11.88 2.40
C THR A 147 11.44 -10.44 1.95
N ILE A 148 11.90 -9.56 2.85
CA ILE A 148 12.15 -8.16 2.51
C ILE A 148 13.38 -8.10 1.60
N LEU A 149 13.18 -7.56 0.39
CA LEU A 149 14.25 -7.34 -0.60
C LEU A 149 14.98 -6.02 -0.33
N TRP A 150 14.20 -4.98 -0.05
CA TRP A 150 14.72 -3.67 0.32
C TRP A 150 13.69 -2.86 1.09
N SER A 151 14.17 -1.81 1.77
CA SER A 151 13.35 -0.77 2.37
C SER A 151 13.95 0.59 2.10
N CYS A 152 13.11 1.58 1.81
CA CYS A 152 13.51 2.97 1.57
C CYS A 152 12.83 3.85 2.60
N PRO A 153 13.58 4.57 3.47
CA PRO A 153 12.99 5.47 4.46
C PRO A 153 12.38 6.70 3.79
N VAL A 154 11.26 7.15 4.33
CA VAL A 154 10.59 8.41 3.96
C VAL A 154 10.43 9.29 5.20
N ARG A 155 10.25 10.61 5.01
CA ARG A 155 10.28 11.59 6.10
C ARG A 155 9.05 11.54 6.99
N ASN A 156 7.91 11.09 6.44
CA ASN A 156 6.66 11.02 7.17
C ASN A 156 5.82 9.86 6.66
N SER A 157 4.72 9.58 7.35
CA SER A 157 3.77 8.51 7.04
C SER A 157 3.22 8.61 5.62
N ILE A 158 3.18 7.49 4.91
CA ILE A 158 2.50 7.38 3.62
C ILE A 158 1.09 6.85 3.90
N LYS A 159 0.11 7.73 3.88
CA LYS A 159 -1.29 7.44 4.26
C LYS A 159 -2.21 7.25 3.06
N ASN A 160 -1.66 7.10 1.87
CA ASN A 160 -2.43 6.92 0.64
C ASN A 160 -1.78 5.88 -0.28
N SER A 161 -2.44 5.64 -1.43
CA SER A 161 -1.96 4.68 -2.41
C SER A 161 -0.63 5.12 -3.01
N ILE A 162 0.25 4.16 -3.18
CA ILE A 162 1.46 4.25 -3.99
C ILE A 162 1.17 3.77 -5.41
N ALA A 163 2.05 4.07 -6.35
CA ALA A 163 1.92 3.63 -7.74
C ALA A 163 3.28 3.27 -8.34
N VAL A 164 3.29 2.41 -9.35
CA VAL A 164 4.49 2.05 -10.11
C VAL A 164 4.30 2.40 -11.58
N ASP A 165 5.31 2.97 -12.18
CA ASP A 165 5.46 3.12 -13.63
C ASP A 165 6.94 3.16 -14.00
N SER A 166 7.30 2.62 -15.15
CA SER A 166 8.68 2.66 -15.69
C SER A 166 9.76 2.15 -14.74
N ASP A 167 9.46 1.10 -13.94
CA ASP A 167 10.32 0.53 -12.90
C ASP A 167 10.64 1.48 -11.73
N ILE A 168 9.79 2.46 -11.50
CA ILE A 168 9.88 3.41 -10.39
C ILE A 168 8.60 3.33 -9.58
N VAL A 169 8.73 3.15 -8.26
CA VAL A 169 7.60 3.31 -7.33
C VAL A 169 7.55 4.75 -6.85
N PHE A 170 6.35 5.30 -6.86
CA PHE A 170 6.03 6.65 -6.39
C PHE A 170 5.22 6.57 -5.11
N ALA A 171 5.60 7.39 -4.15
CA ALA A 171 4.92 7.52 -2.88
C ALA A 171 4.88 8.99 -2.47
N GLN A 172 3.79 9.43 -1.85
CA GLN A 172 3.67 10.77 -1.29
C GLN A 172 3.39 10.68 0.20
N ASP A 173 4.18 11.36 1.01
CA ASP A 173 3.99 11.35 2.45
C ASP A 173 3.01 12.45 2.91
N ALA A 174 2.62 12.39 4.19
CA ALA A 174 1.66 13.30 4.78
C ALA A 174 2.15 14.76 4.88
N GLN A 175 3.44 15.02 4.63
CA GLN A 175 4.02 16.36 4.55
C GLN A 175 4.16 16.85 3.10
N GLY A 176 3.71 16.05 2.11
CA GLY A 176 3.73 16.39 0.69
C GLY A 176 5.05 16.12 0.00
N PHE A 177 5.95 15.33 0.59
CA PHE A 177 7.11 14.87 -0.15
C PHE A 177 6.71 13.73 -1.09
N LEU A 178 6.92 13.94 -2.37
CA LEU A 178 6.76 12.94 -3.42
C LEU A 178 8.13 12.30 -3.68
N TYR A 179 8.19 10.98 -3.56
CA TYR A 179 9.38 10.16 -3.75
C TYR A 179 9.25 9.33 -5.02
N ALA A 180 10.36 9.18 -5.72
CA ALA A 180 10.52 8.20 -6.79
C ALA A 180 11.66 7.24 -6.41
N ILE A 181 11.36 5.97 -6.30
CA ILE A 181 12.26 4.94 -5.78
C ILE A 181 12.39 3.84 -6.83
N ASP A 182 13.60 3.45 -7.16
CA ASP A 182 13.87 2.36 -8.09
C ASP A 182 13.35 1.03 -7.55
N THR A 183 12.49 0.35 -8.29
CA THR A 183 11.81 -0.88 -7.84
C THR A 183 12.74 -2.07 -7.67
N GLU A 184 13.93 -2.07 -8.30
CA GLU A 184 14.88 -3.16 -8.19
C GLU A 184 15.78 -3.01 -6.96
N THR A 185 16.25 -1.80 -6.71
CA THR A 185 17.28 -1.54 -5.71
C THR A 185 16.79 -0.87 -4.43
N GLY A 186 15.59 -0.30 -4.43
CA GLY A 186 15.07 0.52 -3.34
C GLY A 186 15.78 1.87 -3.18
N LYS A 187 16.59 2.29 -4.15
CA LYS A 187 17.29 3.57 -4.10
C LYS A 187 16.38 4.72 -4.50
N LEU A 188 16.47 5.81 -3.74
CA LEU A 188 15.80 7.06 -4.10
C LEU A 188 16.40 7.62 -5.40
N CYS A 189 15.56 7.78 -6.43
CA CYS A 189 15.93 8.39 -7.70
C CYS A 189 15.83 9.91 -7.61
N TRP A 190 14.71 10.40 -7.10
CA TRP A 190 14.46 11.82 -6.85
C TRP A 190 13.36 12.02 -5.81
N GLU A 191 13.32 13.21 -5.21
CA GLU A 191 12.24 13.67 -4.34
C GLU A 191 11.81 15.09 -4.68
N LYS A 192 10.56 15.43 -4.40
CA LYS A 192 9.99 16.78 -4.54
C LYS A 192 9.07 17.08 -3.37
N GLN A 193 9.17 18.26 -2.83
CA GLN A 193 8.17 18.74 -1.88
C GLN A 193 7.06 19.46 -2.62
N LEU A 194 5.83 18.99 -2.44
CA LEU A 194 4.62 19.59 -2.99
C LEU A 194 3.94 20.45 -1.91
N PRO A 195 3.23 21.51 -2.30
CA PRO A 195 2.40 22.23 -1.35
C PRO A 195 1.27 21.34 -0.86
N VAL A 196 1.15 21.21 0.45
CA VAL A 196 0.03 20.50 1.10
C VAL A 196 -0.98 21.51 1.63
N ASN A 197 -2.23 21.10 1.70
CA ASN A 197 -3.25 21.84 2.44
C ASN A 197 -2.93 21.72 3.93
N GLY A 198 -3.15 22.78 4.71
CA GLY A 198 -2.86 22.82 6.14
C GLY A 198 -3.64 21.82 7.02
N LEU A 199 -4.32 20.85 6.42
CA LEU A 199 -4.98 19.73 7.08
C LEU A 199 -4.24 18.42 6.72
N PRO A 200 -3.25 18.01 7.52
CA PRO A 200 -2.44 16.82 7.24
C PRO A 200 -3.23 15.49 7.25
N ALA A 201 -4.50 15.53 7.59
CA ALA A 201 -5.39 14.36 7.55
C ALA A 201 -6.08 14.17 6.20
N LEU A 202 -5.98 15.12 5.28
CA LEU A 202 -6.53 15.01 3.93
C LEU A 202 -5.41 14.63 2.98
N ILE A 203 -5.44 13.41 2.57
CA ILE A 203 -4.31 12.74 1.98
C ILE A 203 -4.54 12.68 0.49
N ASP A 204 -3.63 13.32 -0.20
CA ASP A 204 -3.62 13.38 -1.64
C ASP A 204 -3.12 12.04 -2.22
N GLY A 205 -3.98 11.36 -2.99
CA GLY A 205 -3.57 10.16 -3.72
C GLY A 205 -2.82 10.52 -4.99
N LEU A 206 -2.01 9.60 -5.46
CA LEU A 206 -1.26 9.72 -6.71
C LEU A 206 -1.63 8.60 -7.68
N VAL A 207 -1.31 8.81 -8.96
CA VAL A 207 -1.39 7.78 -10.00
C VAL A 207 -0.18 7.90 -10.91
N ALA A 208 0.30 6.80 -11.46
CA ALA A 208 1.38 6.80 -12.43
C ALA A 208 1.00 5.99 -13.67
N GLY A 209 1.47 6.44 -14.81
CA GLY A 209 1.28 5.76 -16.10
C GLY A 209 1.89 6.54 -17.25
N GLU A 210 2.28 5.81 -18.30
CA GLU A 210 2.82 6.37 -19.55
C GLU A 210 4.06 7.28 -19.34
N GLY A 211 4.89 6.96 -18.35
CA GLY A 211 6.11 7.71 -18.03
C GLY A 211 5.88 8.99 -17.23
N VAL A 212 4.69 9.17 -16.65
CA VAL A 212 4.31 10.35 -15.87
C VAL A 212 3.73 9.93 -14.53
N VAL A 213 4.11 10.63 -13.47
CA VAL A 213 3.44 10.56 -12.17
C VAL A 213 2.63 11.85 -11.95
N TYR A 214 1.39 11.65 -11.53
CA TYR A 214 0.44 12.71 -11.20
C TYR A 214 0.19 12.67 -9.70
N ALA A 215 0.33 13.81 -9.05
CA ALA A 215 0.14 13.93 -7.61
C ALA A 215 -0.77 15.11 -7.27
N GLY A 216 -1.59 14.92 -6.24
CA GLY A 216 -2.38 15.97 -5.68
C GLY A 216 -1.53 16.98 -4.90
N THR A 217 -2.01 18.19 -4.84
CA THR A 217 -1.48 19.25 -3.97
C THR A 217 -2.61 19.84 -3.15
N GLY A 218 -2.29 20.58 -2.10
CA GLY A 218 -3.30 21.28 -1.31
C GLY A 218 -4.12 22.32 -2.09
N LYS A 219 -3.87 22.51 -3.40
CA LYS A 219 -4.52 23.50 -4.25
C LYS A 219 -4.85 23.00 -5.65
N GLY A 220 -4.59 21.74 -5.96
CA GLY A 220 -4.81 21.18 -7.29
C GLY A 220 -3.91 19.99 -7.59
N LEU A 221 -3.29 19.97 -8.75
CA LEU A 221 -2.55 18.84 -9.29
C LEU A 221 -1.17 19.25 -9.84
N CYS A 222 -0.23 18.31 -9.84
CA CYS A 222 1.05 18.40 -10.53
C CYS A 222 1.32 17.13 -11.33
N ALA A 223 2.10 17.25 -12.40
CA ALA A 223 2.63 16.12 -13.16
C ALA A 223 4.16 16.23 -13.29
N PHE A 224 4.82 15.08 -13.18
CA PHE A 224 6.26 14.98 -13.30
C PHE A 224 6.63 13.83 -14.23
N GLU A 225 7.68 14.03 -15.02
CA GLU A 225 8.31 12.94 -15.74
C GLU A 225 8.83 11.89 -14.76
N ALA A 226 8.42 10.65 -14.93
CA ALA A 226 8.66 9.56 -13.98
C ALA A 226 10.15 9.37 -13.65
N ARG A 227 11.02 9.37 -14.64
CA ARG A 227 12.46 9.07 -14.46
C ARG A 227 13.28 10.21 -13.89
N THR A 228 12.95 11.45 -14.26
CA THR A 228 13.81 12.61 -13.93
C THR A 228 13.24 13.51 -12.84
N GLY A 229 11.93 13.38 -12.54
CA GLY A 229 11.24 14.30 -11.66
C GLY A 229 11.11 15.71 -12.24
N LYS A 230 11.31 15.88 -13.57
CA LYS A 230 11.05 17.16 -14.23
C LYS A 230 9.57 17.46 -14.18
N GLN A 231 9.20 18.62 -13.63
CA GLN A 231 7.81 19.05 -13.63
C GLN A 231 7.36 19.35 -15.07
N LEU A 232 6.28 18.67 -15.49
CA LEU A 232 5.68 18.87 -16.78
C LEU A 232 4.66 20.00 -16.74
N TRP A 233 3.80 19.98 -15.74
CA TRP A 233 2.82 21.05 -15.51
C TRP A 233 2.38 21.08 -14.03
N LYS A 234 1.73 22.16 -13.65
CA LYS A 234 1.08 22.38 -12.36
C LYS A 234 -0.22 23.13 -12.59
N ASN A 235 -1.31 22.62 -12.03
CA ASN A 235 -2.61 23.28 -12.01
C ASN A 235 -3.04 23.55 -10.57
N GLU A 236 -3.15 24.82 -10.22
CA GLU A 236 -3.65 25.31 -8.92
C GLU A 236 -5.01 26.02 -9.06
N GLY A 237 -5.69 25.87 -10.19
CA GLY A 237 -6.90 26.60 -10.57
C GLY A 237 -8.22 25.97 -10.11
N TRP A 238 -8.22 25.11 -9.08
CA TRP A 238 -9.44 24.46 -8.62
C TRP A 238 -10.33 25.36 -7.76
N GLY A 239 -9.77 26.38 -7.16
CA GLY A 239 -10.47 27.29 -6.24
C GLY A 239 -9.87 27.31 -4.84
N GLN A 240 -10.38 28.20 -3.98
CA GLN A 240 -9.85 28.32 -2.61
C GLN A 240 -10.19 27.10 -1.76
N GLY A 241 -9.16 26.52 -1.12
CA GLY A 241 -9.31 25.41 -0.18
C GLY A 241 -9.60 24.05 -0.83
N GLU A 242 -9.55 23.96 -2.15
CA GLU A 242 -9.72 22.69 -2.85
C GLU A 242 -8.38 21.96 -2.97
N GLY A 243 -8.34 20.77 -2.39
CA GLY A 243 -7.26 19.82 -2.55
C GLY A 243 -7.81 18.45 -2.93
N THR A 244 -6.98 17.58 -3.41
CA THR A 244 -7.37 16.19 -3.68
C THR A 244 -7.68 15.46 -2.38
N THR A 245 -8.68 14.59 -2.39
CA THR A 245 -9.10 13.80 -1.23
C THR A 245 -9.17 12.30 -1.52
N SER A 246 -8.78 11.89 -2.71
CA SER A 246 -8.83 10.50 -3.17
C SER A 246 -7.66 10.21 -4.10
N THR A 247 -7.38 8.92 -4.31
CA THR A 247 -6.41 8.51 -5.32
C THR A 247 -6.88 8.95 -6.70
N LEU A 248 -5.96 9.52 -7.47
CA LEU A 248 -6.22 10.01 -8.81
C LEU A 248 -6.46 8.85 -9.77
N THR A 249 -7.31 9.06 -10.77
CA THR A 249 -7.59 8.08 -11.82
C THR A 249 -7.18 8.63 -13.18
N LEU A 250 -6.38 7.87 -13.92
CA LEU A 250 -5.85 8.23 -15.22
C LEU A 250 -6.36 7.28 -16.32
N GLY A 251 -6.90 7.83 -17.38
CA GLY A 251 -7.27 7.05 -18.57
C GLY A 251 -7.74 7.94 -19.72
N ASN A 252 -7.49 7.52 -20.95
CA ASN A 252 -7.94 8.23 -22.16
C ASN A 252 -7.52 9.72 -22.20
N ASN A 253 -6.32 10.04 -21.78
CA ASN A 253 -5.81 11.42 -21.59
C ASN A 253 -6.60 12.27 -20.59
N LEU A 254 -7.41 11.65 -19.75
CA LEU A 254 -8.20 12.29 -18.70
C LEU A 254 -7.64 11.93 -17.35
N LEU A 255 -7.36 12.93 -16.51
CA LEU A 255 -6.98 12.79 -15.10
C LEU A 255 -8.15 13.23 -14.25
N VAL A 256 -8.75 12.29 -13.49
CA VAL A 256 -9.88 12.58 -12.61
C VAL A 256 -9.43 12.58 -11.16
N ALA A 257 -9.89 13.56 -10.43
CA ALA A 257 -9.60 13.74 -9.02
C ALA A 257 -10.86 14.09 -8.22
N GLY A 258 -11.02 13.46 -7.07
CA GLY A 258 -11.97 13.91 -6.07
C GLY A 258 -11.43 15.11 -5.30
N ALA A 259 -12.32 16.03 -4.92
CA ALA A 259 -11.95 17.23 -4.20
C ALA A 259 -12.76 17.40 -2.91
N GLN A 260 -12.23 18.18 -1.97
CA GLN A 260 -12.75 18.29 -0.61
C GLN A 260 -14.18 18.86 -0.56
N TRP A 261 -14.45 19.89 -1.36
CA TRP A 261 -15.70 20.64 -1.31
C TRP A 261 -16.58 20.42 -2.54
N ASN A 262 -15.98 20.18 -3.68
CA ASN A 262 -16.66 19.78 -4.91
C ASN A 262 -16.48 18.29 -5.16
N ALA A 263 -17.33 17.70 -5.98
CA ALA A 263 -17.36 16.26 -6.14
C ALA A 263 -16.15 15.73 -6.91
N LEU A 264 -16.03 16.12 -8.18
CA LEU A 264 -15.02 15.59 -9.09
C LEU A 264 -14.52 16.67 -10.05
N TYR A 265 -13.24 16.61 -10.38
CA TYR A 265 -12.61 17.39 -11.43
C TYR A 265 -12.02 16.48 -12.50
N GLY A 266 -12.34 16.75 -13.77
CA GLY A 266 -11.65 16.17 -14.91
C GLY A 266 -10.67 17.16 -15.51
N ASN A 267 -9.43 16.70 -15.70
CA ASN A 267 -8.33 17.51 -16.20
C ASN A 267 -7.70 16.82 -17.40
N ASP A 268 -7.22 17.58 -18.37
CA ASP A 268 -6.37 17.05 -19.43
C ASP A 268 -5.05 16.56 -18.82
N ALA A 269 -4.71 15.29 -19.04
CA ALA A 269 -3.53 14.69 -18.42
C ALA A 269 -2.20 15.26 -18.95
N LYS A 270 -2.17 15.77 -20.19
CA LYS A 270 -0.96 16.32 -20.81
C LYS A 270 -0.69 17.77 -20.43
N THR A 271 -1.75 18.54 -20.24
CA THR A 271 -1.62 19.99 -19.98
C THR A 271 -1.97 20.38 -18.55
N GLY A 272 -2.71 19.53 -17.84
CA GLY A 272 -3.26 19.83 -16.52
C GLY A 272 -4.45 20.78 -16.55
N GLU A 273 -4.95 21.17 -17.72
CA GLU A 273 -6.10 22.06 -17.86
C GLU A 273 -7.36 21.40 -17.31
N LYS A 274 -8.11 22.16 -16.50
CA LYS A 274 -9.41 21.71 -16.01
C LYS A 274 -10.44 21.72 -17.13
N LEU A 275 -10.90 20.56 -17.54
CA LEU A 275 -11.88 20.38 -18.61
C LEU A 275 -13.32 20.52 -18.09
N TRP A 276 -13.59 19.97 -16.93
CA TRP A 276 -14.92 20.01 -16.30
C TRP A 276 -14.84 19.82 -14.78
N ALA A 277 -15.91 20.18 -14.11
CA ALA A 277 -16.13 19.89 -12.71
C ALA A 277 -17.59 19.42 -12.53
N VAL A 278 -17.77 18.39 -11.72
CA VAL A 278 -19.10 17.98 -11.25
C VAL A 278 -19.23 18.46 -9.81
N SER A 279 -20.04 19.48 -9.63
CA SER A 279 -20.43 19.97 -8.31
C SER A 279 -21.93 19.81 -8.18
N ASP A 280 -22.38 19.01 -7.23
CA ASP A 280 -23.78 18.95 -6.86
C ASP A 280 -23.92 19.32 -5.38
N ASN A 281 -25.02 20.00 -5.03
CA ASN A 281 -25.30 20.42 -3.67
C ASN A 281 -25.37 19.21 -2.73
N GLY A 282 -24.27 18.90 -2.08
CA GLY A 282 -24.16 17.81 -1.11
C GLY A 282 -23.27 16.64 -1.51
N LEU A 283 -22.85 16.49 -2.76
CA LEU A 283 -21.82 15.55 -3.14
C LEU A 283 -20.46 16.03 -2.63
N ARG A 284 -19.90 15.28 -1.70
CA ARG A 284 -18.53 15.47 -1.21
C ARG A 284 -17.78 14.18 -1.43
N ASN A 285 -16.85 14.19 -2.35
CA ASN A 285 -15.99 13.04 -2.57
C ASN A 285 -14.84 13.02 -1.56
N ARG A 286 -15.11 12.44 -0.39
CA ARG A 286 -14.10 12.30 0.67
C ARG A 286 -13.60 10.85 0.71
N GLY A 287 -12.62 10.55 -0.13
CA GLY A 287 -11.88 9.28 -0.07
C GLY A 287 -12.35 8.18 -1.03
N ALA A 288 -13.41 8.37 -1.79
CA ALA A 288 -13.77 7.45 -2.86
C ALA A 288 -12.92 7.75 -4.10
N SER A 289 -12.16 6.76 -4.56
CA SER A 289 -11.34 6.89 -5.77
C SER A 289 -12.19 6.52 -6.99
N PRO A 290 -12.30 7.41 -7.99
CA PRO A 290 -13.04 7.10 -9.21
C PRO A 290 -12.45 5.90 -9.95
N ALA A 291 -13.25 5.21 -10.75
CA ALA A 291 -12.81 4.14 -11.64
C ALA A 291 -13.31 4.40 -13.06
N MET A 292 -12.48 4.09 -14.06
CA MET A 292 -12.83 4.27 -15.47
C MET A 292 -12.96 2.94 -16.19
N HIS A 293 -14.06 2.78 -16.92
CA HIS A 293 -14.22 1.67 -17.85
C HIS A 293 -14.81 2.16 -19.17
N GLY A 294 -14.08 1.97 -20.28
CA GLY A 294 -14.46 2.54 -21.58
C GLY A 294 -14.54 4.07 -21.51
N ALA A 295 -15.71 4.63 -21.81
CA ALA A 295 -16.03 6.06 -21.73
C ALA A 295 -16.78 6.44 -20.43
N LEU A 296 -16.97 5.51 -19.52
CA LEU A 296 -17.72 5.73 -18.29
C LEU A 296 -16.78 5.96 -17.11
N LEU A 297 -17.22 6.82 -16.21
CA LEU A 297 -16.60 7.09 -14.90
C LEU A 297 -17.58 6.64 -13.79
N TYR A 298 -17.07 5.91 -12.84
CA TYR A 298 -17.82 5.37 -11.70
C TYR A 298 -17.29 5.93 -10.39
#